data_4263078328eda113f6d83015e85ab9b9
#
_entry.id   4263078328eda113f6d83015e85ab9b9
#
_cell.length_a   1.000
_cell.length_b   1.000
_cell.length_c   1.000
_cell.angle_alpha   90.00
_cell.angle_beta   90.00
_cell.angle_gamma   90.00
#
_symmetry.space_group_name_H-M   'P 1'
#
loop_
_entity.id
_entity.type
_entity.pdbx_description
1 polymer ?
#
loop_
_entity_poly.entity_id
_entity_poly.type
_entity_poly.pdbx_seq_one_letter_code
_entity_poly.pdbx_strand_id
1 'polypeptide(L)'
;MPQPDDLEKIADLTLEHYNQHAEDFWEGTRDHDVSQNIAAMLRYIEGERRFTILDFGCGPGRDLKAFTELGHIAIGLEGAARFAAMARAHSGCEVWQQDFLKLDLPENHFDGVFANATLFHVPSQELPRVLLELHACLKPGGVLFSSNPRGHNEEGWNHGLFGVYHDLETWRRYVSAAGFVKLTHYYRPAGLPRENQPWLASVWRRLKEPLGCRDPQLLTSR
;
A
#
# COMPACT_ATOMS: atom_id res chain seq x y z
N MET A 1 6.77 6.94 -22.62
CA MET A 1 5.82 7.03 -21.49
C MET A 1 4.45 6.70 -22.04
N PRO A 2 3.65 5.88 -21.35
CA PRO A 2 2.28 5.61 -21.74
C PRO A 2 1.48 6.91 -21.86
N GLN A 3 0.59 6.98 -22.84
CA GLN A 3 -0.34 8.11 -22.96
C GLN A 3 -1.47 7.94 -21.92
N PRO A 4 -2.25 8.98 -21.59
CA PRO A 4 -3.37 8.87 -20.64
C PRO A 4 -4.34 7.72 -20.95
N ASP A 5 -4.70 7.54 -22.22
CA ASP A 5 -5.58 6.46 -22.69
C ASP A 5 -4.94 5.07 -22.47
N ASP A 6 -3.60 4.97 -22.50
CA ASP A 6 -2.89 3.74 -22.20
C ASP A 6 -2.97 3.39 -20.71
N LEU A 7 -3.01 4.38 -19.81
CA LEU A 7 -3.11 4.16 -18.37
C LEU A 7 -4.48 3.61 -17.96
N GLU A 8 -5.57 4.20 -18.46
CA GLU A 8 -6.92 3.69 -18.21
C GLU A 8 -7.03 2.24 -18.71
N LYS A 9 -6.51 1.98 -19.92
CA LYS A 9 -6.50 0.62 -20.48
C LYS A 9 -5.66 -0.37 -19.62
N ILE A 10 -4.53 0.07 -19.06
CA ILE A 10 -3.72 -0.74 -18.16
C ILE A 10 -4.52 -1.10 -16.91
N ALA A 11 -5.18 -0.11 -16.29
CA ALA A 11 -6.02 -0.33 -15.12
C ALA A 11 -7.18 -1.28 -15.44
N ASP A 12 -7.95 -1.00 -16.49
CA ASP A 12 -9.11 -1.81 -16.89
C ASP A 12 -8.73 -3.27 -17.14
N LEU A 13 -7.67 -3.53 -17.88
CA LEU A 13 -7.23 -4.89 -18.18
C LEU A 13 -6.71 -5.63 -16.94
N THR A 14 -6.01 -4.91 -16.04
CA THR A 14 -5.54 -5.50 -14.77
C THR A 14 -6.71 -5.85 -13.86
N LEU A 15 -7.69 -4.95 -13.71
CA LEU A 15 -8.89 -5.18 -12.91
C LEU A 15 -9.76 -6.30 -13.49
N GLU A 16 -9.91 -6.34 -14.82
CA GLU A 16 -10.65 -7.41 -15.49
C GLU A 16 -9.98 -8.78 -15.29
N HIS A 17 -8.65 -8.85 -15.37
CA HIS A 17 -7.92 -10.09 -15.06
C HIS A 17 -8.22 -10.59 -13.64
N TYR A 18 -8.19 -9.71 -12.64
CA TYR A 18 -8.53 -10.08 -11.27
C TYR A 18 -10.00 -10.47 -11.09
N ASN A 19 -10.92 -9.79 -11.79
CA ASN A 19 -12.34 -10.18 -11.81
C ASN A 19 -12.55 -11.59 -12.36
N GLN A 20 -11.84 -11.94 -13.43
CA GLN A 20 -11.97 -13.25 -14.08
C GLN A 20 -11.36 -14.39 -13.25
N HIS A 21 -10.30 -14.14 -12.48
CA HIS A 21 -9.55 -15.16 -11.74
C HIS A 21 -9.72 -15.06 -10.22
N ALA A 22 -10.83 -14.46 -9.75
CA ALA A 22 -10.98 -14.11 -8.33
C ALA A 22 -10.97 -15.33 -7.40
N GLU A 23 -11.63 -16.42 -7.76
CA GLU A 23 -11.68 -17.63 -6.95
C GLU A 23 -10.33 -18.34 -6.92
N ASP A 24 -9.69 -18.49 -8.07
CA ASP A 24 -8.37 -19.13 -8.18
C ASP A 24 -7.33 -18.35 -7.37
N PHE A 25 -7.39 -17.02 -7.42
CA PHE A 25 -6.55 -16.16 -6.59
C PHE A 25 -6.80 -16.38 -5.10
N TRP A 26 -8.07 -16.44 -4.69
CA TRP A 26 -8.43 -16.69 -3.30
C TRP A 26 -7.92 -18.04 -2.81
N GLU A 27 -8.19 -19.12 -3.57
CA GLU A 27 -7.71 -20.46 -3.23
C GLU A 27 -6.18 -20.52 -3.11
N GLY A 28 -5.46 -19.79 -3.98
CA GLY A 28 -4.00 -19.74 -3.98
C GLY A 28 -3.38 -18.86 -2.87
N THR A 29 -4.15 -17.94 -2.25
CA THR A 29 -3.57 -16.92 -1.36
C THR A 29 -4.18 -16.84 0.04
N ARG A 30 -5.36 -17.43 0.27
CA ARG A 30 -6.10 -17.32 1.54
C ARG A 30 -5.30 -17.78 2.76
N ASP A 31 -4.45 -18.79 2.60
CA ASP A 31 -3.66 -19.40 3.66
C ASP A 31 -2.22 -18.84 3.75
N HIS A 32 -1.88 -17.81 2.96
CA HIS A 32 -0.57 -17.18 3.06
C HIS A 32 -0.40 -16.45 4.38
N ASP A 33 0.65 -16.79 5.12
CA ASP A 33 1.01 -16.08 6.34
C ASP A 33 1.64 -14.71 6.04
N VAL A 34 0.92 -13.65 6.42
CA VAL A 34 1.36 -12.24 6.33
C VAL A 34 1.51 -11.58 7.70
N SER A 35 1.46 -12.36 8.77
CA SER A 35 1.55 -11.87 10.16
C SER A 35 2.79 -11.02 10.38
N GLN A 36 3.92 -11.36 9.77
CA GLN A 36 5.15 -10.57 9.79
C GLN A 36 4.96 -9.17 9.23
N ASN A 37 4.19 -9.02 8.13
CA ASN A 37 3.94 -7.74 7.49
C ASN A 37 3.02 -6.87 8.35
N ILE A 38 1.95 -7.45 8.89
CA ILE A 38 1.02 -6.79 9.82
C ILE A 38 1.77 -6.32 11.07
N ALA A 39 2.55 -7.20 11.70
CA ALA A 39 3.34 -6.86 12.88
C ALA A 39 4.39 -5.77 12.59
N ALA A 40 5.01 -5.79 11.41
CA ALA A 40 5.98 -4.78 11.00
C ALA A 40 5.35 -3.38 10.90
N MET A 41 4.11 -3.26 10.41
CA MET A 41 3.39 -1.99 10.37
C MET A 41 2.94 -1.56 11.77
N LEU A 42 2.23 -2.41 12.49
CA LEU A 42 1.62 -2.11 13.79
C LEU A 42 2.66 -1.70 14.83
N ARG A 43 3.88 -2.23 14.76
CA ARG A 43 5.00 -1.89 15.63
C ARG A 43 5.33 -0.39 15.64
N TYR A 44 5.06 0.31 14.55
CA TYR A 44 5.44 1.71 14.37
C TYR A 44 4.26 2.68 14.49
N ILE A 45 3.02 2.20 14.58
CA ILE A 45 1.88 3.08 14.84
C ILE A 45 1.88 3.45 16.32
N GLU A 46 1.87 4.76 16.60
CA GLU A 46 1.87 5.32 17.95
C GLU A 46 0.43 5.62 18.40
N GLY A 47 0.15 5.48 19.71
CA GLY A 47 -1.14 5.80 20.30
C GLY A 47 -1.84 4.62 20.95
N GLU A 48 -3.13 4.78 21.27
CA GLU A 48 -3.95 3.72 21.86
C GLU A 48 -4.33 2.66 20.82
N ARG A 49 -4.43 1.38 21.26
CA ARG A 49 -4.46 0.20 20.40
C ARG A 49 -5.79 -0.06 19.68
N ARG A 50 -6.49 0.93 19.17
CA ARG A 50 -7.60 0.74 18.25
C ARG A 50 -7.41 1.64 17.05
N PHE A 51 -6.50 1.23 16.17
CA PHE A 51 -6.12 2.01 14.99
C PHE A 51 -7.15 1.88 13.87
N THR A 52 -7.31 2.95 13.08
CA THR A 52 -8.05 2.93 11.82
C THR A 52 -7.06 2.67 10.69
N ILE A 53 -7.21 1.55 10.00
CA ILE A 53 -6.26 1.06 9.00
C ILE A 53 -6.96 0.97 7.64
N LEU A 54 -6.35 1.55 6.62
CA LEU A 54 -6.70 1.32 5.23
C LEU A 54 -5.91 0.12 4.71
N ASP A 55 -6.60 -0.93 4.28
CA ASP A 55 -6.01 -2.02 3.50
C ASP A 55 -6.15 -1.66 2.01
N PHE A 56 -5.06 -1.14 1.44
CA PHE A 56 -5.00 -0.59 0.10
C PHE A 56 -4.73 -1.70 -0.92
N GLY A 57 -5.74 -2.05 -1.71
CA GLY A 57 -5.77 -3.24 -2.55
C GLY A 57 -5.98 -4.49 -1.70
N CYS A 58 -7.10 -4.51 -0.96
CA CYS A 58 -7.37 -5.55 0.04
C CYS A 58 -7.65 -6.94 -0.57
N GLY A 59 -7.77 -7.04 -1.89
CA GLY A 59 -8.13 -8.28 -2.56
C GLY A 59 -9.40 -8.90 -1.98
N PRO A 60 -9.46 -10.22 -1.80
CA PRO A 60 -10.62 -10.90 -1.20
C PRO A 60 -10.80 -10.70 0.31
N GLY A 61 -10.00 -9.84 0.99
CA GLY A 61 -10.25 -9.41 2.37
C GLY A 61 -9.57 -10.22 3.48
N ARG A 62 -8.56 -11.05 3.18
CA ARG A 62 -7.81 -11.81 4.19
C ARG A 62 -7.20 -10.90 5.25
N ASP A 63 -6.51 -9.83 4.82
CA ASP A 63 -5.78 -8.95 5.70
C ASP A 63 -6.73 -8.03 6.49
N LEU A 64 -7.87 -7.62 5.90
CA LEU A 64 -8.95 -6.93 6.60
C LEU A 64 -9.45 -7.72 7.82
N LYS A 65 -9.71 -9.00 7.63
CA LYS A 65 -10.16 -9.89 8.70
C LYS A 65 -9.10 -10.00 9.80
N ALA A 66 -7.83 -10.16 9.43
CA ALA A 66 -6.73 -10.23 10.39
C ALA A 66 -6.62 -8.95 11.25
N PHE A 67 -6.72 -7.75 10.65
CA PHE A 67 -6.73 -6.49 11.41
C PHE A 67 -7.92 -6.39 12.36
N THR A 68 -9.10 -6.82 11.95
CA THR A 68 -10.30 -6.81 12.78
C THR A 68 -10.18 -7.77 13.97
N GLU A 69 -9.65 -8.97 13.75
CA GLU A 69 -9.38 -9.97 14.81
C GLU A 69 -8.33 -9.45 15.82
N LEU A 70 -7.41 -8.57 15.39
CA LEU A 70 -6.48 -7.88 16.28
C LEU A 70 -7.11 -6.69 17.03
N GLY A 71 -8.40 -6.38 16.80
CA GLY A 71 -9.15 -5.33 17.49
C GLY A 71 -9.06 -3.95 16.83
N HIS A 72 -8.53 -3.84 15.60
CA HIS A 72 -8.45 -2.61 14.83
C HIS A 72 -9.72 -2.35 14.01
N ILE A 73 -9.89 -1.11 13.54
CA ILE A 73 -10.90 -0.74 12.55
C ILE A 73 -10.21 -0.86 11.19
N ALA A 74 -10.64 -1.82 10.37
CA ALA A 74 -10.10 -2.01 9.04
C ALA A 74 -11.11 -1.57 7.97
N ILE A 75 -10.65 -0.78 7.01
CA ILE A 75 -11.41 -0.36 5.83
C ILE A 75 -10.62 -0.83 4.62
N GLY A 76 -11.29 -1.52 3.68
CA GLY A 76 -10.67 -1.97 2.44
C GLY A 76 -10.83 -0.97 1.32
N LEU A 77 -9.86 -0.92 0.42
CA LEU A 77 -9.99 -0.30 -0.89
C LEU A 77 -9.59 -1.34 -1.95
N GLU A 78 -10.45 -1.54 -2.95
CA GLU A 78 -10.23 -2.55 -3.97
C GLU A 78 -10.88 -2.13 -5.31
N GLY A 79 -10.11 -2.23 -6.40
CA GLY A 79 -10.59 -1.85 -7.73
C GLY A 79 -11.43 -2.93 -8.40
N ALA A 80 -11.06 -4.21 -8.24
CA ALA A 80 -11.77 -5.33 -8.84
C ALA A 80 -13.10 -5.59 -8.11
N ALA A 81 -14.22 -5.41 -8.80
CA ALA A 81 -15.56 -5.51 -8.22
C ALA A 81 -15.83 -6.85 -7.53
N ARG A 82 -15.30 -7.93 -8.10
CA ARG A 82 -15.46 -9.28 -7.57
C ARG A 82 -14.67 -9.46 -6.27
N PHE A 83 -13.43 -8.99 -6.22
CA PHE A 83 -12.65 -8.97 -4.98
C PHE A 83 -13.31 -8.10 -3.91
N ALA A 84 -13.80 -6.91 -4.24
CA ALA A 84 -14.49 -6.05 -3.29
C ALA A 84 -15.74 -6.72 -2.69
N ALA A 85 -16.50 -7.46 -3.49
CA ALA A 85 -17.65 -8.25 -3.03
C ALA A 85 -17.21 -9.40 -2.09
N MET A 86 -16.16 -10.15 -2.47
CA MET A 86 -15.59 -11.21 -1.65
C MET A 86 -15.04 -10.67 -0.33
N ALA A 87 -14.34 -9.53 -0.36
CA ALA A 87 -13.77 -8.90 0.83
C ALA A 87 -14.86 -8.51 1.84
N ARG A 88 -15.96 -7.89 1.39
CA ARG A 88 -17.10 -7.57 2.25
C ARG A 88 -17.72 -8.83 2.88
N ALA A 89 -17.90 -9.87 2.08
CA ALA A 89 -18.49 -11.12 2.54
C ALA A 89 -17.59 -11.87 3.54
N HIS A 90 -16.26 -11.87 3.30
CA HIS A 90 -15.30 -12.61 4.12
C HIS A 90 -14.95 -11.90 5.42
N SER A 91 -14.72 -10.58 5.38
CA SER A 91 -14.26 -9.81 6.53
C SER A 91 -15.37 -9.14 7.34
N GLY A 92 -16.52 -8.85 6.71
CA GLY A 92 -17.58 -8.02 7.27
C GLY A 92 -17.20 -6.53 7.37
N CYS A 93 -16.05 -6.13 6.83
CA CYS A 93 -15.56 -4.74 6.85
C CYS A 93 -16.21 -3.89 5.76
N GLU A 94 -16.14 -2.58 5.94
CA GLU A 94 -16.39 -1.62 4.88
C GLU A 94 -15.31 -1.75 3.80
N VAL A 95 -15.72 -1.78 2.52
CA VAL A 95 -14.79 -1.84 1.38
C VAL A 95 -15.23 -0.83 0.33
N TRP A 96 -14.36 0.12 0.03
CA TRP A 96 -14.53 1.10 -1.03
C TRP A 96 -14.05 0.51 -2.36
N GLN A 97 -14.92 0.56 -3.36
CA GLN A 97 -14.54 0.13 -4.69
C GLN A 97 -14.01 1.33 -5.46
N GLN A 98 -12.68 1.44 -5.57
CA GLN A 98 -11.99 2.53 -6.25
C GLN A 98 -10.80 2.01 -7.05
N ASP A 99 -10.59 2.60 -8.23
CA ASP A 99 -9.38 2.44 -9.03
C ASP A 99 -8.25 3.30 -8.45
N PHE A 100 -7.02 2.79 -8.43
CA PHE A 100 -5.83 3.52 -7.96
C PHE A 100 -5.52 4.77 -8.79
N LEU A 101 -6.01 4.83 -10.02
CA LEU A 101 -5.89 6.03 -10.86
C LEU A 101 -6.96 7.10 -10.55
N LYS A 102 -8.02 6.77 -9.80
CA LYS A 102 -9.16 7.65 -9.49
C LYS A 102 -9.53 7.53 -8.01
N LEU A 103 -8.57 7.86 -7.13
CA LEU A 103 -8.76 7.76 -5.68
C LEU A 103 -9.57 8.95 -5.15
N ASP A 104 -10.44 8.65 -4.16
CA ASP A 104 -11.16 9.62 -3.35
C ASP A 104 -11.02 9.21 -1.89
N LEU A 105 -9.93 9.65 -1.26
CA LEU A 105 -9.56 9.29 0.11
C LEU A 105 -9.75 10.47 1.06
N PRO A 106 -10.33 10.24 2.25
CA PRO A 106 -10.45 11.29 3.26
C PRO A 106 -9.06 11.68 3.80
N GLU A 107 -8.80 12.97 3.93
CA GLU A 107 -7.56 13.47 4.52
C GLU A 107 -7.45 13.19 6.02
N ASN A 108 -6.23 12.94 6.52
CA ASN A 108 -5.92 12.79 7.95
C ASN A 108 -6.81 11.78 8.69
N HIS A 109 -7.17 10.69 8.03
CA HIS A 109 -8.18 9.75 8.54
C HIS A 109 -7.54 8.47 9.12
N PHE A 110 -6.52 7.92 8.49
CA PHE A 110 -5.95 6.63 8.84
C PHE A 110 -4.72 6.74 9.74
N ASP A 111 -4.63 5.85 10.73
CA ASP A 111 -3.41 5.65 11.53
C ASP A 111 -2.36 4.85 10.75
N GLY A 112 -2.82 3.96 9.86
CA GLY A 112 -1.98 3.16 8.99
C GLY A 112 -2.60 2.90 7.62
N VAL A 113 -1.76 2.83 6.59
CA VAL A 113 -2.07 2.31 5.27
C VAL A 113 -1.25 1.04 5.05
N PHE A 114 -1.93 -0.06 4.77
CA PHE A 114 -1.34 -1.37 4.48
C PHE A 114 -1.48 -1.69 3.00
N ALA A 115 -0.39 -1.58 2.25
CA ALA A 115 -0.33 -1.86 0.81
C ALA A 115 0.50 -3.12 0.55
N ASN A 116 -0.11 -4.28 0.80
CA ASN A 116 0.57 -5.56 0.72
C ASN A 116 0.37 -6.21 -0.65
N ALA A 117 1.41 -6.26 -1.47
CA ALA A 117 1.39 -6.78 -2.84
C ALA A 117 0.44 -5.99 -3.78
N THR A 118 0.49 -4.66 -3.72
CA THR A 118 -0.50 -3.81 -4.38
C THR A 118 0.12 -2.71 -5.24
N LEU A 119 1.00 -1.88 -4.64
CA LEU A 119 1.51 -0.66 -5.30
C LEU A 119 2.35 -0.95 -6.55
N PHE A 120 2.79 -2.17 -6.77
CA PHE A 120 3.47 -2.56 -7.99
C PHE A 120 2.56 -2.62 -9.22
N HIS A 121 1.23 -2.54 -9.05
CA HIS A 121 0.27 -2.41 -10.17
C HIS A 121 0.07 -0.96 -10.61
N VAL A 122 0.60 0.01 -9.87
CA VAL A 122 0.51 1.42 -10.23
C VAL A 122 1.63 1.75 -11.23
N PRO A 123 1.32 2.19 -12.46
CA PRO A 123 2.32 2.62 -13.43
C PRO A 123 3.28 3.66 -12.84
N SER A 124 4.56 3.60 -13.19
CA SER A 124 5.61 4.47 -12.60
C SER A 124 5.30 5.96 -12.71
N GLN A 125 4.59 6.39 -13.77
CA GLN A 125 4.21 7.79 -13.95
C GLN A 125 3.11 8.26 -12.99
N GLU A 126 2.24 7.36 -12.51
CA GLU A 126 1.15 7.65 -11.56
C GLU A 126 1.54 7.41 -10.10
N LEU A 127 2.62 6.65 -9.87
CA LEU A 127 3.07 6.31 -8.53
C LEU A 127 3.33 7.54 -7.63
N PRO A 128 3.92 8.66 -8.12
CA PRO A 128 4.08 9.87 -7.30
C PRO A 128 2.74 10.44 -6.82
N ARG A 129 1.72 10.50 -7.69
CA ARG A 129 0.39 11.01 -7.33
C ARG A 129 -0.27 10.10 -6.29
N VAL A 130 -0.30 8.78 -6.53
CA VAL A 130 -0.88 7.82 -5.60
C VAL A 130 -0.20 7.89 -4.23
N LEU A 131 1.12 7.98 -4.17
CA LEU A 131 1.86 8.10 -2.91
C LEU A 131 1.54 9.42 -2.17
N LEU A 132 1.31 10.53 -2.87
CA LEU A 132 0.87 11.80 -2.28
C LEU A 132 -0.55 11.68 -1.69
N GLU A 133 -1.47 11.00 -2.36
CA GLU A 133 -2.82 10.76 -1.84
C GLU A 133 -2.79 9.83 -0.61
N LEU A 134 -1.97 8.79 -0.62
CA LEU A 134 -1.75 7.94 0.55
C LEU A 134 -1.07 8.71 1.70
N HIS A 135 -0.20 9.67 1.39
CA HIS A 135 0.36 10.55 2.41
C HIS A 135 -0.71 11.47 3.00
N ALA A 136 -1.58 12.07 2.17
CA ALA A 136 -2.63 12.97 2.62
C ALA A 136 -3.70 12.27 3.48
N CYS A 137 -4.06 11.02 3.15
CA CYS A 137 -5.07 10.27 3.89
C CYS A 137 -4.61 9.76 5.27
N LEU A 138 -3.30 9.62 5.48
CA LEU A 138 -2.75 9.27 6.79
C LEU A 138 -2.84 10.45 7.76
N LYS A 139 -3.07 10.20 9.03
CA LYS A 139 -2.91 11.20 10.10
C LYS A 139 -1.43 11.62 10.21
N PRO A 140 -1.13 12.82 10.74
CA PRO A 140 0.23 13.18 11.12
C PRO A 140 0.86 12.15 12.07
N GLY A 141 2.00 11.58 11.70
CA GLY A 141 2.63 10.46 12.41
C GLY A 141 2.17 9.08 11.97
N GLY A 142 1.18 9.00 11.08
CA GLY A 142 0.66 7.75 10.52
C GLY A 142 1.69 6.97 9.70
N VAL A 143 1.44 5.70 9.49
CA VAL A 143 2.41 4.74 8.95
C VAL A 143 1.92 4.14 7.63
N LEU A 144 2.76 4.18 6.61
CA LEU A 144 2.60 3.42 5.38
C LEU A 144 3.44 2.14 5.44
N PHE A 145 2.81 1.00 5.24
CA PHE A 145 3.48 -0.27 4.92
C PHE A 145 3.32 -0.57 3.44
N SER A 146 4.38 -1.03 2.80
CA SER A 146 4.30 -1.59 1.46
C SER A 146 5.13 -2.87 1.34
N SER A 147 4.63 -3.83 0.57
CA SER A 147 5.37 -5.03 0.16
C SER A 147 5.15 -5.23 -1.33
N ASN A 148 6.22 -5.16 -2.11
CA ASN A 148 6.16 -5.27 -3.57
C ASN A 148 7.17 -6.30 -4.06
N PRO A 149 6.90 -7.00 -5.19
CA PRO A 149 7.93 -7.74 -5.88
C PRO A 149 9.01 -6.76 -6.34
N ARG A 150 10.27 -7.13 -6.15
CA ARG A 150 11.40 -6.29 -6.55
C ARG A 150 11.97 -6.73 -7.90
N GLY A 151 12.55 -5.78 -8.61
CA GLY A 151 13.25 -6.03 -9.87
C GLY A 151 14.38 -5.01 -10.08
N HIS A 152 14.64 -4.69 -11.34
CA HIS A 152 15.70 -3.77 -11.77
C HIS A 152 15.12 -2.49 -12.40
N ASN A 153 13.95 -2.03 -11.89
CA ASN A 153 13.22 -0.83 -12.33
C ASN A 153 12.58 -1.00 -13.72
N GLU A 154 12.12 -2.18 -14.02
CA GLU A 154 11.32 -2.52 -15.19
C GLU A 154 9.83 -2.43 -14.90
N GLU A 155 9.03 -2.13 -15.93
CA GLU A 155 7.57 -2.20 -15.88
C GLU A 155 7.02 -2.82 -17.16
N GLY A 156 5.90 -3.51 -17.06
CA GLY A 156 5.24 -4.14 -18.20
C GLY A 156 4.26 -5.24 -17.83
N TRP A 157 3.76 -5.90 -18.86
CA TRP A 157 2.80 -6.99 -18.73
C TRP A 157 3.50 -8.31 -18.39
N ASN A 158 2.96 -9.01 -17.39
CA ASN A 158 3.40 -10.32 -16.99
C ASN A 158 2.18 -11.19 -16.66
N HIS A 159 1.95 -12.28 -17.42
CA HIS A 159 0.81 -13.19 -17.25
C HIS A 159 -0.57 -12.48 -17.15
N GLY A 160 -0.79 -11.46 -17.96
CA GLY A 160 -2.07 -10.73 -18.00
C GLY A 160 -2.21 -9.62 -16.97
N LEU A 161 -1.21 -9.40 -16.13
CA LEU A 161 -1.17 -8.31 -15.13
C LEU A 161 -0.07 -7.32 -15.49
N PHE A 162 -0.37 -6.03 -15.38
CA PHE A 162 0.66 -5.00 -15.45
C PHE A 162 1.36 -4.88 -14.11
N GLY A 163 2.69 -4.81 -14.12
CA GLY A 163 3.50 -4.69 -12.92
C GLY A 163 4.71 -3.80 -13.09
N VAL A 164 5.11 -3.17 -11.99
CA VAL A 164 6.28 -2.31 -11.87
C VAL A 164 7.19 -2.88 -10.78
N TYR A 165 8.43 -3.16 -11.12
CA TYR A 165 9.36 -3.92 -10.28
C TYR A 165 10.57 -3.05 -9.92
N HIS A 166 10.42 -2.25 -8.87
CA HIS A 166 11.48 -1.36 -8.40
C HIS A 166 12.52 -2.06 -7.52
N ASP A 167 13.77 -1.60 -7.62
CA ASP A 167 14.77 -1.86 -6.60
C ASP A 167 14.53 -0.98 -5.34
N LEU A 168 15.25 -1.27 -4.26
CA LEU A 168 15.11 -0.52 -3.00
C LEU A 168 15.40 0.98 -3.16
N GLU A 169 16.41 1.34 -3.95
CA GLU A 169 16.84 2.72 -4.08
C GLU A 169 15.83 3.57 -4.84
N THR A 170 15.29 3.03 -5.92
CA THR A 170 14.24 3.67 -6.71
C THR A 170 12.94 3.78 -5.90
N TRP A 171 12.54 2.70 -5.23
CA TRP A 171 11.38 2.71 -4.33
C TRP A 171 11.53 3.79 -3.25
N ARG A 172 12.72 3.86 -2.61
CA ARG A 172 13.01 4.88 -1.59
C ARG A 172 12.88 6.30 -2.14
N ARG A 173 13.34 6.57 -3.36
CA ARG A 173 13.20 7.89 -3.99
C ARG A 173 11.75 8.30 -4.16
N TYR A 174 10.90 7.40 -4.68
CA TYR A 174 9.47 7.68 -4.84
C TYR A 174 8.79 7.99 -3.50
N VAL A 175 8.95 7.12 -2.52
CA VAL A 175 8.25 7.26 -1.24
C VAL A 175 8.77 8.48 -0.46
N SER A 176 10.08 8.74 -0.47
CA SER A 176 10.65 9.93 0.18
C SER A 176 10.24 11.23 -0.52
N ALA A 177 10.12 11.24 -1.85
CA ALA A 177 9.63 12.41 -2.60
C ALA A 177 8.17 12.75 -2.27
N ALA A 178 7.37 11.76 -1.89
CA ALA A 178 6.01 11.97 -1.41
C ALA A 178 5.92 12.44 0.07
N GLY A 179 7.04 12.72 0.73
CA GLY A 179 7.07 13.26 2.09
C GLY A 179 7.18 12.24 3.22
N PHE A 180 7.38 10.98 2.90
CA PHE A 180 7.55 9.94 3.90
C PHE A 180 9.00 9.80 4.38
N VAL A 181 9.18 9.42 5.63
CA VAL A 181 10.47 9.06 6.23
C VAL A 181 10.53 7.55 6.46
N LYS A 182 11.63 6.93 5.98
CA LYS A 182 11.82 5.50 6.12
C LYS A 182 12.06 5.10 7.58
N LEU A 183 11.31 4.12 8.07
CA LEU A 183 11.49 3.50 9.37
C LEU A 183 12.31 2.22 9.27
N THR A 184 11.91 1.31 8.38
CA THR A 184 12.63 0.04 8.15
C THR A 184 12.34 -0.53 6.77
N HIS A 185 13.09 -1.55 6.39
CA HIS A 185 12.79 -2.43 5.26
C HIS A 185 13.37 -3.82 5.51
N TYR A 186 12.81 -4.81 4.84
CA TYR A 186 13.30 -6.18 4.84
C TYR A 186 12.90 -6.90 3.54
N TYR A 187 13.50 -8.06 3.33
CA TYR A 187 13.22 -8.87 2.15
C TYR A 187 12.61 -10.21 2.56
N ARG A 188 11.77 -10.75 1.68
CA ARG A 188 11.04 -12.00 1.95
C ARG A 188 11.22 -13.00 0.80
N PRO A 189 11.16 -14.32 1.11
CA PRO A 189 11.10 -14.93 2.45
C PRO A 189 12.36 -14.64 3.28
N ALA A 190 12.20 -14.58 4.61
CA ALA A 190 13.33 -14.38 5.52
C ALA A 190 14.26 -15.61 5.53
N GLY A 191 15.54 -15.40 5.85
CA GLY A 191 16.51 -16.49 6.04
C GLY A 191 17.08 -17.10 4.75
N LEU A 192 16.63 -16.65 3.58
CA LEU A 192 17.16 -17.09 2.28
C LEU A 192 18.24 -16.11 1.76
N PRO A 193 19.13 -16.55 0.85
CA PRO A 193 19.98 -15.65 0.08
C PRO A 193 19.19 -14.59 -0.67
N ARG A 194 19.80 -13.42 -0.92
CA ARG A 194 19.11 -12.26 -1.53
C ARG A 194 18.46 -12.54 -2.87
N GLU A 195 19.08 -13.33 -3.72
CA GLU A 195 18.55 -13.78 -5.01
C GLU A 195 17.24 -14.55 -4.87
N ASN A 196 17.02 -15.22 -3.75
CA ASN A 196 15.82 -15.99 -3.44
C ASN A 196 14.80 -15.21 -2.58
N GLN A 197 14.96 -13.89 -2.47
CA GLN A 197 14.07 -12.99 -1.75
C GLN A 197 13.43 -11.97 -2.71
N PRO A 198 12.42 -12.39 -3.50
CA PRO A 198 11.83 -11.56 -4.54
C PRO A 198 10.97 -10.40 -4.02
N TRP A 199 10.64 -10.37 -2.73
CA TRP A 199 9.78 -9.34 -2.14
C TRP A 199 10.57 -8.33 -1.33
N LEU A 200 10.30 -7.05 -1.56
CA LEU A 200 10.76 -5.91 -0.76
C LEU A 200 9.60 -5.38 0.08
N ALA A 201 9.69 -5.55 1.39
CA ALA A 201 8.78 -4.95 2.36
C ALA A 201 9.43 -3.72 3.00
N SER A 202 8.66 -2.66 3.23
CA SER A 202 9.15 -1.41 3.82
C SER A 202 8.07 -0.68 4.63
N VAL A 203 8.51 0.03 5.66
CA VAL A 203 7.66 0.80 6.56
C VAL A 203 8.13 2.25 6.59
N TRP A 204 7.18 3.17 6.48
CA TRP A 204 7.43 4.58 6.32
C TRP A 204 6.50 5.39 7.23
N ARG A 205 6.89 6.59 7.62
CA ARG A 205 6.09 7.48 8.45
C ARG A 205 5.78 8.79 7.74
N ARG A 206 4.54 9.24 7.80
CA ARG A 206 4.19 10.64 7.58
C ARG A 206 4.63 11.45 8.80
N LEU A 207 5.44 12.49 8.62
CA LEU A 207 5.88 13.34 9.73
C LEU A 207 4.69 14.08 10.36
N LYS A 208 4.79 14.35 11.68
CA LYS A 208 3.78 15.12 12.42
C LYS A 208 3.75 16.60 12.02
N GLU A 209 4.90 17.13 11.57
CA GLU A 209 5.05 18.49 11.04
C GLU A 209 5.73 18.45 9.68
N PRO A 210 5.39 19.35 8.73
CA PRO A 210 6.12 19.45 7.47
C PRO A 210 7.57 19.83 7.76
N LEU A 211 8.51 19.18 7.04
CA LEU A 211 9.92 19.54 7.04
C LEU A 211 10.07 20.99 6.54
N GLY A 212 10.10 21.96 7.45
CA GLY A 212 10.32 23.36 7.07
C GLY A 212 9.68 24.45 7.92
N CYS A 213 8.76 24.17 8.81
CA CYS A 213 8.26 25.16 9.79
C CYS A 213 9.11 25.14 11.07
N ARG A 214 10.40 25.56 10.97
CA ARG A 214 11.05 26.13 12.14
C ARG A 214 10.51 27.55 12.28
N ASP A 215 9.83 27.79 13.37
CA ASP A 215 9.29 29.09 13.75
C ASP A 215 10.40 30.15 13.66
N PRO A 216 10.27 31.21 12.83
CA PRO A 216 11.27 32.27 12.75
C PRO A 216 11.35 33.14 14.01
N GLN A 217 10.49 32.92 15.02
CA GLN A 217 10.36 33.81 16.16
C GLN A 217 11.33 33.50 17.32
N LEU A 218 12.20 32.50 17.24
CA LEU A 218 13.21 32.23 18.30
C LEU A 218 14.56 32.94 18.11
N LEU A 219 14.69 33.86 17.14
CA LEU A 219 15.94 34.61 16.89
C LEU A 219 15.89 36.10 17.30
N THR A 220 14.88 36.53 18.08
CA THR A 220 14.85 37.90 18.61
C THR A 220 14.70 37.91 20.12
N SER A 221 15.72 37.46 20.85
CA SER A 221 15.95 37.86 22.24
C SER A 221 17.39 37.55 22.61
N ARG A 222 18.28 38.49 22.25
CA ARG A 222 19.44 38.94 23.05
C ARG A 222 20.02 40.21 22.42
#